data_edc6655c6068cd079374d78c36ed8b24
#
_entry.id   edc6655c6068cd079374d78c36ed8b24
#
_cell.length_a   1.000
_cell.length_b   1.000
_cell.length_c   1.000
_cell.angle_alpha   90.00
_cell.angle_beta   90.00
_cell.angle_gamma   90.00
#
_symmetry.space_group_name_H-M   'P 1'
#
loop_
_entity.id
_entity.type
_entity.pdbx_description
1 polymer ?
#
loop_
_entity_poly.entity_id
_entity_poly.type
_entity_poly.pdbx_seq_one_letter_code
_entity_poly.pdbx_strand_id
1 'polypeptide(L)'
;MGNYDFTKQPSLLIQGAMDTETAYFIEHLEEHECVTIGNWKFHTGFLGAKREPVIISKTFQGMVNAAAATSLALAYFKPWAVINQGIGGGHDKKFHRGDIVLGEKVVPMGAIAYAFSEEGAGIDGKSFSLLPVEIFYR
;
A
#
# COMPACT_ATOMS: atom_id res chain seq x y z
N MET A 1 32.39 -0.09 -4.68
CA MET A 1 31.11 -0.81 -4.66
C MET A 1 30.25 -0.17 -5.75
N GLY A 2 29.67 -0.94 -6.68
CA GLY A 2 28.80 -0.38 -7.70
C GLY A 2 27.52 0.13 -7.05
N ASN A 3 27.03 1.29 -7.49
CA ASN A 3 25.77 1.86 -6.98
C ASN A 3 24.62 0.88 -7.25
N TYR A 4 23.80 0.61 -6.23
CA TYR A 4 22.61 -0.22 -6.39
C TYR A 4 21.58 0.52 -7.25
N ASP A 5 21.15 -0.11 -8.35
CA ASP A 5 20.17 0.47 -9.27
C ASP A 5 18.76 -0.03 -8.92
N PHE A 6 18.01 0.75 -8.14
CA PHE A 6 16.64 0.43 -7.73
C PHE A 6 15.66 0.28 -8.90
N THR A 7 16.02 0.69 -10.11
CA THR A 7 15.17 0.49 -11.30
C THR A 7 15.37 -0.85 -11.97
N LYS A 8 16.43 -1.57 -11.64
CA LYS A 8 16.84 -2.84 -12.29
C LYS A 8 16.98 -4.00 -11.31
N GLN A 9 17.25 -3.71 -10.04
CA GLN A 9 17.53 -4.71 -9.03
C GLN A 9 16.35 -4.90 -8.09
N PRO A 10 16.13 -6.11 -7.54
CA PRO A 10 14.97 -6.39 -6.68
C PRO A 10 14.94 -5.50 -5.44
N SER A 11 13.81 -4.89 -5.17
CA SER A 11 13.58 -4.07 -3.97
C SER A 11 12.19 -4.29 -3.42
N LEU A 12 11.98 -3.99 -2.14
CA LEU A 12 10.69 -4.05 -1.48
C LEU A 12 10.08 -2.63 -1.43
N LEU A 13 8.85 -2.47 -1.88
CA LEU A 13 8.12 -1.21 -1.73
C LEU A 13 7.34 -1.22 -0.42
N ILE A 14 7.60 -0.24 0.46
CA ILE A 14 6.84 0.02 1.68
C ILE A 14 6.07 1.33 1.50
N GLN A 15 4.76 1.28 1.68
CA GLN A 15 3.89 2.45 1.50
C GLN A 15 3.09 2.74 2.76
N GLY A 16 2.86 4.02 3.01
CA GLY A 16 1.93 4.51 4.03
C GLY A 16 1.20 5.75 3.52
N ALA A 17 0.02 6.04 4.05
CA ALA A 17 -0.77 7.18 3.63
C ALA A 17 -0.30 8.51 4.23
N MET A 18 0.34 8.47 5.37
CA MET A 18 0.72 9.63 6.18
C MET A 18 2.21 9.64 6.52
N ASP A 19 2.74 10.83 6.83
CA ASP A 19 4.14 10.98 7.27
C ASP A 19 4.44 10.14 8.52
N THR A 20 3.54 10.11 9.48
CA THR A 20 3.68 9.30 10.71
C THR A 20 3.82 7.81 10.46
N GLU A 21 3.35 7.32 9.32
CA GLU A 21 3.44 5.92 8.92
C GLU A 21 4.75 5.59 8.20
N THR A 22 5.38 6.58 7.56
CA THR A 22 6.58 6.36 6.73
C THR A 22 7.86 6.97 7.32
N ALA A 23 7.76 7.99 8.18
CA ALA A 23 8.90 8.74 8.69
C ALA A 23 9.96 7.84 9.34
N TYR A 24 9.55 6.92 10.21
CA TYR A 24 10.47 6.02 10.88
C TYR A 24 11.37 5.23 9.90
N PHE A 25 10.78 4.71 8.83
CA PHE A 25 11.54 3.97 7.82
C PHE A 25 12.51 4.88 7.06
N ILE A 26 12.05 6.09 6.70
CA ILE A 26 12.86 7.06 5.95
C ILE A 26 14.06 7.52 6.79
N GLU A 27 13.86 7.78 8.07
CA GLU A 27 14.92 8.19 9.01
C GLU A 27 15.99 7.10 9.22
N HIS A 28 15.64 5.84 9.03
CA HIS A 28 16.55 4.70 9.22
C HIS A 28 17.12 4.15 7.91
N LEU A 29 16.89 4.84 6.78
CA LEU A 29 17.49 4.45 5.52
C LEU A 29 18.99 4.74 5.50
N GLU A 30 19.77 3.72 5.21
CA GLU A 30 21.17 3.87 4.82
C GLU A 30 21.26 4.15 3.32
N GLU A 31 22.24 4.97 2.90
CA GLU A 31 22.45 5.39 1.50
C GLU A 31 21.17 5.99 0.88
N HIS A 32 20.49 6.84 1.66
CA HIS A 32 19.20 7.42 1.32
C HIS A 32 19.28 8.35 0.11
N GLU A 33 18.49 8.05 -0.90
CA GLU A 33 18.20 8.92 -2.05
C GLU A 33 16.71 9.20 -2.14
N CYS A 34 16.31 10.26 -2.86
CA CYS A 34 14.91 10.61 -3.07
C CYS A 34 14.67 10.94 -4.53
N VAL A 35 13.72 10.24 -5.13
CA VAL A 35 13.24 10.46 -6.51
C VAL A 35 11.80 10.95 -6.47
N THR A 36 11.49 11.99 -7.23
CA THR A 36 10.12 12.50 -7.39
C THR A 36 9.56 12.06 -8.73
N ILE A 37 8.44 11.37 -8.71
CA ILE A 37 7.72 10.92 -9.92
C ILE A 37 6.29 11.43 -9.82
N GLY A 38 5.91 12.32 -10.71
CA GLY A 38 4.64 13.06 -10.60
C GLY A 38 4.60 13.87 -9.29
N ASN A 39 3.58 13.62 -8.47
CA ASN A 39 3.39 14.29 -7.18
C ASN A 39 3.92 13.48 -5.98
N TRP A 40 4.52 12.32 -6.21
CA TRP A 40 4.96 11.42 -5.15
C TRP A 40 6.49 11.38 -5.05
N LYS A 41 6.95 11.34 -3.80
CA LYS A 41 8.35 11.11 -3.45
C LYS A 41 8.57 9.64 -3.13
N PHE A 42 9.61 9.08 -3.70
CA PHE A 42 10.07 7.72 -3.45
C PHE A 42 11.47 7.80 -2.85
N HIS A 43 11.58 7.34 -1.62
CA HIS A 43 12.83 7.31 -0.88
C HIS A 43 13.44 5.92 -1.03
N THR A 44 14.63 5.83 -1.59
CA THR A 44 15.34 4.57 -1.81
C THR A 44 16.52 4.47 -0.85
N GLY A 45 16.87 3.25 -0.48
CA GLY A 45 17.97 2.98 0.43
C GLY A 45 17.91 1.56 0.96
N PHE A 46 18.64 1.33 2.03
CA PHE A 46 18.74 0.01 2.65
C PHE A 46 18.25 0.06 4.09
N LEU A 47 17.51 -0.98 4.53
CA LEU A 47 17.02 -1.11 5.88
C LEU A 47 17.56 -2.35 6.60
N GLY A 48 17.81 -2.18 7.90
CA GLY A 48 18.14 -3.23 8.84
C GLY A 48 19.53 -3.84 8.64
N ALA A 49 19.88 -4.75 9.55
CA ALA A 49 21.22 -5.35 9.60
C ALA A 49 21.60 -6.17 8.33
N LYS A 50 20.60 -6.64 7.60
CA LYS A 50 20.81 -7.35 6.33
C LYS A 50 20.91 -6.42 5.13
N ARG A 51 20.77 -5.10 5.34
CA ARG A 51 20.78 -4.08 4.28
C ARG A 51 19.78 -4.42 3.17
N GLU A 52 18.54 -4.67 3.56
CA GLU A 52 17.48 -4.98 2.60
C GLU A 52 17.18 -3.76 1.71
N PRO A 53 17.24 -3.88 0.37
CA PRO A 53 16.95 -2.77 -0.51
C PRO A 53 15.46 -2.45 -0.51
N VAL A 54 15.12 -1.23 -0.13
CA VAL A 54 13.74 -0.79 0.03
C VAL A 54 13.47 0.53 -0.69
N ILE A 55 12.21 0.69 -1.07
CA ILE A 55 11.64 1.93 -1.58
C ILE A 55 10.53 2.31 -0.62
N ILE A 56 10.53 3.54 -0.12
CA ILE A 56 9.50 4.02 0.79
C ILE A 56 8.75 5.16 0.15
N SER A 57 7.42 5.11 0.19
CA SER A 57 6.56 6.13 -0.42
C SER A 57 5.41 6.52 0.50
N LYS A 58 5.19 7.83 0.64
CA LYS A 58 3.92 8.36 1.16
C LYS A 58 2.93 8.48 0.01
N THR A 59 1.86 7.69 0.08
CA THR A 59 0.84 7.65 -0.98
C THR A 59 -0.17 8.78 -0.89
N PHE A 60 -0.28 9.47 0.24
CA PHE A 60 -1.43 10.25 0.68
C PHE A 60 -2.67 9.39 0.94
N GLN A 61 -3.67 9.97 1.58
CA GLN A 61 -4.87 9.25 1.98
C GLN A 61 -5.77 8.92 0.78
N GLY A 62 -6.45 7.80 0.88
CA GLY A 62 -7.47 7.35 -0.07
C GLY A 62 -6.97 6.37 -1.14
N MET A 63 -7.88 5.52 -1.58
CA MET A 63 -7.59 4.43 -2.52
C MET A 63 -7.04 4.91 -3.87
N VAL A 64 -7.51 6.06 -4.36
CA VAL A 64 -7.06 6.63 -5.63
C VAL A 64 -5.58 7.04 -5.55
N ASN A 65 -5.19 7.72 -4.48
CA ASN A 65 -3.80 8.12 -4.26
C ASN A 65 -2.90 6.90 -4.06
N ALA A 66 -3.34 5.92 -3.27
CA ALA A 66 -2.60 4.68 -3.06
C ALA A 66 -2.39 3.93 -4.39
N ALA A 67 -3.46 3.77 -5.20
CA ALA A 67 -3.37 3.11 -6.49
C ALA A 67 -2.43 3.83 -7.46
N ALA A 68 -2.52 5.17 -7.54
CA ALA A 68 -1.67 5.96 -8.41
C ALA A 68 -0.19 5.88 -8.02
N ALA A 69 0.14 6.06 -6.73
CA ALA A 69 1.50 5.96 -6.23
C ALA A 69 2.08 4.55 -6.44
N THR A 70 1.28 3.50 -6.15
CA THR A 70 1.69 2.12 -6.37
C THR A 70 1.97 1.84 -7.85
N SER A 71 1.08 2.29 -8.74
CA SER A 71 1.25 2.09 -10.19
C SER A 71 2.51 2.75 -10.72
N LEU A 72 2.83 3.95 -10.26
CA LEU A 72 4.07 4.65 -10.61
C LEU A 72 5.31 3.90 -10.09
N ALA A 73 5.26 3.44 -8.83
CA ALA A 73 6.35 2.66 -8.26
C ALA A 73 6.60 1.35 -9.02
N LEU A 74 5.53 0.62 -9.35
CA LEU A 74 5.61 -0.62 -10.11
C LEU A 74 6.18 -0.40 -11.52
N ALA A 75 5.78 0.69 -12.18
CA ALA A 75 6.27 1.01 -13.52
C ALA A 75 7.74 1.43 -13.52
N TYR A 76 8.19 2.18 -12.53
CA TYR A 76 9.52 2.76 -12.48
C TYR A 76 10.56 1.84 -11.84
N PHE A 77 10.25 1.28 -10.67
CA PHE A 77 11.20 0.50 -9.85
C PHE A 77 11.02 -1.02 -9.98
N LYS A 78 9.84 -1.50 -10.35
CA LYS A 78 9.50 -2.93 -10.45
C LYS A 78 9.81 -3.71 -9.17
N PRO A 79 9.34 -3.25 -8.00
CA PRO A 79 9.59 -3.94 -6.75
C PRO A 79 9.06 -5.38 -6.82
N TRP A 80 9.73 -6.31 -6.13
CA TRP A 80 9.30 -7.71 -6.08
C TRP A 80 8.10 -7.94 -5.17
N ALA A 81 7.87 -7.04 -4.21
CA ALA A 81 6.69 -7.03 -3.34
C ALA A 81 6.32 -5.62 -2.90
N VAL A 82 5.07 -5.45 -2.49
CA VAL A 82 4.53 -4.20 -1.94
C VAL A 82 3.94 -4.49 -0.56
N ILE A 83 4.37 -3.73 0.43
CA ILE A 83 3.78 -3.71 1.77
C ILE A 83 3.07 -2.36 1.95
N ASN A 84 1.76 -2.40 2.12
CA ASN A 84 1.02 -1.22 2.57
C ASN A 84 0.87 -1.31 4.09
N GLN A 85 1.54 -0.43 4.80
CA GLN A 85 1.49 -0.36 6.25
C GLN A 85 0.76 0.91 6.70
N GLY A 86 0.14 0.84 7.85
CA GLY A 86 -0.60 1.98 8.37
C GLY A 86 -1.29 1.67 9.68
N ILE A 87 -2.09 2.61 10.14
CA ILE A 87 -2.84 2.50 11.39
C ILE A 87 -4.28 2.09 11.05
N GLY A 88 -4.79 1.10 11.74
CA GLY A 88 -6.16 0.62 11.59
C GLY A 88 -6.94 0.65 12.91
N GLY A 89 -8.27 0.79 12.83
CA GLY A 89 -9.15 0.60 13.96
C GLY A 89 -9.33 -0.89 14.27
N GLY A 90 -9.07 -1.31 15.51
CA GLY A 90 -9.34 -2.67 15.97
C GLY A 90 -10.80 -2.84 16.34
N HIS A 91 -11.57 -3.62 15.58
CA HIS A 91 -12.97 -3.94 15.88
C HIS A 91 -13.12 -5.17 16.78
N ASP A 92 -12.15 -6.06 16.79
CA ASP A 92 -12.14 -7.22 17.68
C ASP A 92 -11.57 -6.83 19.05
N LYS A 93 -12.29 -7.16 20.13
CA LYS A 93 -11.88 -6.88 21.52
C LYS A 93 -10.60 -7.60 21.95
N LYS A 94 -10.11 -8.56 21.14
CA LYS A 94 -8.85 -9.25 21.37
C LYS A 94 -7.63 -8.40 21.03
N PHE A 95 -7.80 -7.39 20.17
CA PHE A 95 -6.70 -6.51 19.77
C PHE A 95 -6.46 -5.40 20.78
N HIS A 96 -5.20 -5.14 21.03
CA HIS A 96 -4.73 -4.08 21.91
C HIS A 96 -3.94 -3.05 21.10
N ARG A 97 -3.78 -1.87 21.68
CA ARG A 97 -2.94 -0.84 21.07
C ARG A 97 -1.50 -1.34 20.96
N GLY A 98 -0.94 -1.29 19.75
CA GLY A 98 0.41 -1.76 19.44
C GLY A 98 0.46 -3.16 18.82
N ASP A 99 -0.67 -3.87 18.75
CA ASP A 99 -0.72 -5.13 18.02
C ASP A 99 -0.51 -4.91 16.52
N ILE A 100 0.20 -5.84 15.89
CA ILE A 100 0.42 -5.83 14.44
C ILE A 100 -0.50 -6.87 13.81
N VAL A 101 -1.32 -6.42 12.86
CA VAL A 101 -2.23 -7.28 12.12
C VAL A 101 -1.77 -7.39 10.67
N LEU A 102 -1.49 -8.60 10.23
CA LEU A 102 -1.23 -8.88 8.82
C LEU A 102 -2.55 -9.22 8.12
N GLY A 103 -2.97 -8.37 7.19
CA GLY A 103 -4.18 -8.60 6.40
C GLY A 103 -3.96 -9.70 5.36
N GLU A 104 -4.64 -10.81 5.50
CA GLU A 104 -4.64 -11.89 4.50
C GLU A 104 -5.43 -11.50 3.25
N LYS A 105 -6.54 -10.78 3.45
CA LYS A 105 -7.43 -10.33 2.37
C LYS A 105 -7.88 -8.89 2.62
N VAL A 106 -7.99 -8.13 1.55
CA VAL A 106 -8.51 -6.75 1.59
C VAL A 106 -9.77 -6.69 0.74
N VAL A 107 -10.83 -6.12 1.31
CA VAL A 107 -12.11 -5.92 0.61
C VAL A 107 -12.47 -4.43 0.68
N PRO A 108 -12.67 -3.76 -0.47
CA PRO A 108 -13.13 -2.39 -0.49
C PRO A 108 -14.59 -2.32 -0.08
N MET A 109 -14.89 -1.82 1.11
CA MET A 109 -16.25 -1.72 1.64
C MET A 109 -17.18 -0.82 0.81
N GLY A 110 -16.63 0.05 -0.04
CA GLY A 110 -17.40 0.93 -0.94
C GLY A 110 -17.64 0.36 -2.34
N ALA A 111 -17.06 -0.80 -2.69
CA ALA A 111 -17.27 -1.44 -3.98
C ALA A 111 -18.48 -2.39 -3.88
N ILE A 112 -19.67 -1.86 -4.07
CA ILE A 112 -20.92 -2.61 -3.97
C ILE A 112 -21.48 -2.73 -5.40
N ALA A 113 -21.75 -3.95 -5.85
CA ALA A 113 -22.52 -4.20 -7.06
C ALA A 113 -24.01 -4.34 -6.72
N TYR A 114 -24.82 -3.58 -7.40
CA TYR A 114 -26.28 -3.70 -7.31
C TYR A 114 -26.79 -4.48 -8.52
N ALA A 115 -27.66 -5.45 -8.28
CA ALA A 115 -28.45 -6.00 -9.39
C ALA A 115 -29.41 -4.91 -9.92
N PHE A 116 -29.58 -4.85 -11.22
CA PHE A 116 -30.60 -4.00 -11.80
C PHE A 116 -31.97 -4.46 -11.30
N SER A 117 -32.69 -3.56 -10.65
CA SER A 117 -34.07 -3.78 -10.23
C SER A 117 -35.00 -2.88 -11.02
N GLU A 118 -36.29 -3.23 -11.08
CA GLU A 118 -37.30 -2.40 -11.72
C GLU A 118 -37.39 -1.02 -11.06
N GLU A 119 -37.78 -0.01 -11.82
CA GLU A 119 -37.94 1.36 -11.36
C GLU A 119 -38.89 1.39 -10.15
N GLY A 120 -38.41 1.96 -9.04
CA GLY A 120 -39.18 2.06 -7.79
C GLY A 120 -39.06 0.87 -6.83
N ALA A 121 -38.33 -0.19 -7.18
CA ALA A 121 -38.19 -1.37 -6.32
C ALA A 121 -37.39 -1.15 -5.03
N GLY A 122 -36.62 -0.07 -4.92
CA GLY A 122 -35.78 0.21 -3.76
C GLY A 122 -34.60 -0.79 -3.63
N ILE A 123 -33.79 -0.57 -2.61
CA ILE A 123 -32.66 -1.47 -2.29
C ILE A 123 -33.12 -2.41 -1.19
N ASP A 124 -33.32 -3.68 -1.51
CA ASP A 124 -33.42 -4.70 -0.48
C ASP A 124 -32.02 -5.15 -0.09
N GLY A 125 -31.76 -5.37 1.20
CA GLY A 125 -30.43 -5.75 1.72
C GLY A 125 -29.91 -7.10 1.22
N LYS A 126 -30.61 -7.76 0.27
CA LYS A 126 -30.24 -9.05 -0.32
C LYS A 126 -29.66 -8.91 -1.74
N SER A 127 -29.80 -7.72 -2.33
CA SER A 127 -29.46 -7.49 -3.75
C SER A 127 -28.05 -6.91 -3.96
N PHE A 128 -27.22 -6.79 -2.95
CA PHE A 128 -25.86 -6.30 -3.13
C PHE A 128 -24.82 -7.38 -2.80
N SER A 129 -23.77 -7.41 -3.58
CA SER A 129 -22.56 -8.20 -3.31
C SER A 129 -21.32 -7.31 -3.31
N LEU A 130 -20.38 -7.61 -2.42
CA LEU A 130 -19.06 -7.00 -2.50
C LEU A 130 -18.34 -7.58 -3.71
N LEU A 131 -17.80 -6.70 -4.55
CA LEU A 131 -16.94 -7.14 -5.65
C LEU A 131 -15.63 -7.65 -5.06
N PRO A 132 -15.24 -8.90 -5.34
CA PRO A 132 -13.97 -9.42 -4.88
C PRO A 132 -12.84 -8.64 -5.56
N VAL A 133 -11.88 -8.16 -4.76
CA VAL A 133 -10.60 -7.69 -5.29
C VAL A 133 -9.66 -8.89 -5.29
N GLU A 134 -9.38 -9.40 -6.47
CA GLU A 134 -8.34 -10.41 -6.61
C GLU A 134 -6.98 -9.73 -6.58
N ILE A 135 -6.21 -10.01 -5.53
CA ILE A 135 -4.82 -9.58 -5.44
C ILE A 135 -3.99 -10.72 -6.03
N PHE A 136 -3.44 -10.48 -7.21
CA PHE A 136 -2.53 -11.44 -7.84
C PHE A 136 -1.15 -11.30 -7.21
N TYR A 137 -0.69 -12.37 -6.54
CA TYR A 137 0.73 -12.57 -6.20
C TYR A 137 1.38 -13.33 -7.37
N ARG A 138 2.48 -12.82 -7.87
CA ARG A 138 3.38 -13.55 -8.77
C ARG A 138 4.65 -13.94 -8.04
#